data_a7328b9369762120acb28bc4f42481f9
#
_entry.id   a7328b9369762120acb28bc4f42481f9
#
_cell.length_a   1.000
_cell.length_b   1.000
_cell.length_c   1.000
_cell.angle_alpha   90.00
_cell.angle_beta   90.00
_cell.angle_gamma   90.00
#
_symmetry.space_group_name_H-M   'P 1'
#
loop_
_entity.id
_entity.type
_entity.pdbx_description
1 polymer ?
#
loop_
_entity_poly.entity_id
_entity_poly.type
_entity_poly.pdbx_seq_one_letter_code
_entity_poly.pdbx_strand_id
1 'polypeptide(L)'
;MINYFFRRLFTFVLSLALASIVIFSLVEIAPGDPASFMLGINAQADTIAALRAELGLDQPKLSRYLAWISGMLTGDFGISYTYRTNVSEMVGDRLWVSLPLAIYALFLSTVIALPTGIYAAAKRGKAGDFTVISATQIGIAIPNFWFAIILVGIFAIKLQWFSAGGFSGWQNGMLDGITSLTLPAIALALPQAAILSRIMRSALIETLGEDYIRTARAKGLSSWQTIWAHALRNALIPVLTIIGLQFSFLLAGAIIIE
;
A
#
# COMPACT_ATOMS: atom_id res chain seq x y z
N MET A 1 4.59 -28.00 -12.25
CA MET A 1 4.23 -26.56 -12.22
C MET A 1 2.71 -26.34 -12.14
N ILE A 2 1.90 -27.04 -12.91
CA ILE A 2 0.42 -26.93 -12.90
C ILE A 2 -0.17 -27.21 -11.52
N ASN A 3 0.23 -28.29 -10.84
CA ASN A 3 -0.28 -28.62 -9.50
C ASN A 3 0.09 -27.57 -8.44
N TYR A 4 1.24 -26.91 -8.58
CA TYR A 4 1.64 -25.81 -7.71
C TYR A 4 0.75 -24.57 -7.91
N PHE A 5 0.43 -24.25 -9.17
CA PHE A 5 -0.47 -23.15 -9.52
C PHE A 5 -1.87 -23.39 -8.95
N PHE A 6 -2.47 -24.56 -9.18
CA PHE A 6 -3.80 -24.89 -8.66
C PHE A 6 -3.84 -24.92 -7.13
N ARG A 7 -2.81 -25.43 -6.46
CA ARG A 7 -2.72 -25.40 -5.00
C ARG A 7 -2.66 -23.96 -4.47
N ARG A 8 -1.90 -23.09 -5.12
CA ARG A 8 -1.84 -21.66 -4.75
C ARG A 8 -3.15 -20.94 -4.99
N LEU A 9 -3.77 -21.19 -6.15
CA LEU A 9 -5.08 -20.61 -6.47
C LEU A 9 -6.14 -21.06 -5.48
N PHE A 10 -6.17 -22.36 -5.13
CA PHE A 10 -7.09 -22.88 -4.14
C PHE A 10 -6.89 -22.24 -2.76
N THR A 11 -5.64 -22.15 -2.27
CA THR A 11 -5.37 -21.49 -0.99
C THR A 11 -5.74 -20.02 -1.01
N PHE A 12 -5.54 -19.32 -2.12
CA PHE A 12 -5.94 -17.93 -2.29
C PHE A 12 -7.46 -17.77 -2.22
N VAL A 13 -8.22 -18.55 -3.00
CA VAL A 13 -9.69 -18.52 -2.98
C VAL A 13 -10.24 -18.89 -1.60
N LEU A 14 -9.67 -19.90 -0.95
CA LEU A 14 -10.05 -20.31 0.41
C LEU A 14 -9.80 -19.17 1.41
N SER A 15 -8.66 -18.49 1.32
CA SER A 15 -8.34 -17.35 2.19
C SER A 15 -9.32 -16.19 2.00
N LEU A 16 -9.69 -15.88 0.75
CA LEU A 16 -10.69 -14.87 0.45
C LEU A 16 -12.07 -15.25 0.98
N ALA A 17 -12.49 -16.53 0.82
CA ALA A 17 -13.75 -17.02 1.34
C ALA A 17 -13.80 -16.93 2.87
N LEU A 18 -12.75 -17.34 3.56
CA LEU A 18 -12.67 -17.21 5.01
C LEU A 18 -12.70 -15.76 5.47
N ALA A 19 -11.93 -14.89 4.81
CA ALA A 19 -11.93 -13.45 5.12
C ALA A 19 -13.32 -12.82 4.91
N SER A 20 -14.02 -13.17 3.82
CA SER A 20 -15.37 -12.66 3.56
C SER A 20 -16.39 -13.08 4.62
N ILE A 21 -16.32 -14.34 5.08
CA ILE A 21 -17.18 -14.84 6.18
C ILE A 21 -16.90 -14.05 7.47
N VAL A 22 -15.63 -13.83 7.80
CA VAL A 22 -15.24 -13.07 9.00
C VAL A 22 -15.72 -11.64 8.91
N ILE A 23 -15.50 -10.95 7.78
CA ILE A 23 -15.93 -9.56 7.57
C ILE A 23 -17.46 -9.45 7.68
N PHE A 24 -18.20 -10.31 6.95
CA PHE A 24 -19.65 -10.31 7.02
C PHE A 24 -20.16 -10.53 8.43
N SER A 25 -19.58 -11.52 9.15
CA SER A 25 -19.97 -11.83 10.54
C SER A 25 -19.68 -10.64 11.47
N LEU A 26 -18.56 -9.96 11.34
CA LEU A 26 -18.22 -8.79 12.14
C LEU A 26 -19.21 -7.64 11.90
N VAL A 27 -19.56 -7.37 10.64
CA VAL A 27 -20.56 -6.34 10.29
C VAL A 27 -21.94 -6.70 10.84
N GLU A 28 -22.32 -7.98 10.78
CA GLU A 28 -23.62 -8.48 11.28
C GLU A 28 -23.74 -8.44 12.81
N ILE A 29 -22.62 -8.60 13.54
CA ILE A 29 -22.57 -8.56 15.01
C ILE A 29 -22.42 -7.11 15.52
N ALA A 30 -21.95 -6.18 14.66
CA ALA A 30 -21.76 -4.78 15.05
C ALA A 30 -23.09 -4.21 15.59
N PRO A 31 -23.05 -3.52 16.75
CA PRO A 31 -24.25 -2.95 17.34
C PRO A 31 -24.77 -1.81 16.46
N GLY A 32 -26.09 -1.79 16.23
CA GLY A 32 -26.80 -0.78 15.46
C GLY A 32 -27.62 -1.39 14.33
N ASP A 33 -28.75 -0.75 14.05
CA ASP A 33 -29.61 -1.10 12.94
C ASP A 33 -29.35 -0.14 11.77
N PRO A 34 -28.89 -0.61 10.61
CA PRO A 34 -28.60 0.24 9.45
C PRO A 34 -29.80 1.12 9.04
N ALA A 35 -31.03 0.59 9.09
CA ALA A 35 -32.23 1.34 8.72
C ALA A 35 -32.48 2.50 9.71
N SER A 36 -32.35 2.25 11.01
CA SER A 36 -32.45 3.27 12.04
C SER A 36 -31.35 4.33 11.89
N PHE A 37 -30.14 3.91 11.56
CA PHE A 37 -29.02 4.82 11.32
C PHE A 37 -29.27 5.75 10.12
N MET A 38 -29.79 5.19 9.02
CA MET A 38 -30.10 5.97 7.81
C MET A 38 -31.22 6.98 8.00
N LEU A 39 -32.24 6.65 8.77
CA LEU A 39 -33.42 7.49 9.00
C LEU A 39 -33.26 8.49 10.16
N GLY A 40 -32.30 8.23 11.05
CA GLY A 40 -32.02 9.04 12.22
C GLY A 40 -32.92 8.73 13.42
N ILE A 41 -32.61 9.35 14.57
CA ILE A 41 -33.13 9.00 15.90
C ILE A 41 -34.64 9.24 16.01
N ASN A 42 -35.21 10.13 15.20
CA ASN A 42 -36.62 10.54 15.26
C ASN A 42 -37.52 9.81 14.26
N ALA A 43 -37.04 8.78 13.60
CA ALA A 43 -37.82 8.05 12.61
C ALA A 43 -38.94 7.22 13.26
N GLN A 44 -40.10 7.17 12.59
CA GLN A 44 -41.21 6.33 13.04
C GLN A 44 -40.90 4.85 12.84
N ALA A 45 -41.40 4.00 13.75
CA ALA A 45 -41.14 2.57 13.71
C ALA A 45 -41.56 1.90 12.39
N ASP A 46 -42.69 2.33 11.83
CA ASP A 46 -43.20 1.84 10.55
C ASP A 46 -42.28 2.16 9.36
N THR A 47 -41.70 3.37 9.37
CA THR A 47 -40.75 3.78 8.33
C THR A 47 -39.43 2.99 8.44
N ILE A 48 -38.96 2.72 9.66
CA ILE A 48 -37.78 1.89 9.90
C ILE A 48 -38.03 0.47 9.41
N ALA A 49 -39.21 -0.12 9.72
CA ALA A 49 -39.57 -1.45 9.28
C ALA A 49 -39.67 -1.55 7.76
N ALA A 50 -40.24 -0.56 7.10
CA ALA A 50 -40.31 -0.50 5.64
C ALA A 50 -38.92 -0.47 5.00
N LEU A 51 -38.01 0.39 5.51
CA LEU A 51 -36.65 0.48 5.02
C LEU A 51 -35.83 -0.81 5.29
N ARG A 52 -36.05 -1.47 6.44
CA ARG A 52 -35.41 -2.77 6.72
C ARG A 52 -35.81 -3.84 5.70
N ALA A 53 -37.09 -3.90 5.35
CA ALA A 53 -37.61 -4.81 4.33
C ALA A 53 -37.02 -4.48 2.93
N GLU A 54 -36.96 -3.20 2.57
CA GLU A 54 -36.37 -2.72 1.31
C GLU A 54 -34.88 -3.07 1.20
N LEU A 55 -34.09 -2.89 2.27
CA LEU A 55 -32.68 -3.25 2.35
C LEU A 55 -32.45 -4.76 2.52
N GLY A 56 -33.51 -5.56 2.63
CA GLY A 56 -33.41 -7.01 2.80
C GLY A 56 -32.80 -7.43 4.14
N LEU A 57 -32.80 -6.56 5.15
CA LEU A 57 -32.18 -6.84 6.46
C LEU A 57 -32.94 -7.90 7.26
N ASP A 58 -34.20 -8.17 6.93
CA ASP A 58 -35.06 -9.17 7.55
C ASP A 58 -34.87 -10.58 6.96
N GLN A 59 -34.05 -10.72 5.91
CA GLN A 59 -33.75 -12.01 5.31
C GLN A 59 -32.79 -12.83 6.18
N PRO A 60 -32.81 -14.19 6.05
CA PRO A 60 -31.86 -15.05 6.73
C PRO A 60 -30.41 -14.65 6.43
N LYS A 61 -29.55 -14.70 7.44
CA LYS A 61 -28.13 -14.27 7.32
C LYS A 61 -27.38 -14.95 6.18
N LEU A 62 -27.63 -16.24 5.97
CA LEU A 62 -27.01 -16.97 4.86
C LEU A 62 -27.42 -16.44 3.49
N SER A 63 -28.70 -16.12 3.32
CA SER A 63 -29.22 -15.53 2.07
C SER A 63 -28.57 -14.19 1.80
N ARG A 64 -28.45 -13.34 2.83
CA ARG A 64 -27.79 -12.03 2.75
C ARG A 64 -26.30 -12.16 2.41
N TYR A 65 -25.61 -13.11 3.03
CA TYR A 65 -24.21 -13.39 2.71
C TYR A 65 -24.02 -13.82 1.25
N LEU A 66 -24.85 -14.76 0.77
CA LEU A 66 -24.76 -15.24 -0.61
C LEU A 66 -25.12 -14.13 -1.63
N ALA A 67 -26.11 -13.30 -1.35
CA ALA A 67 -26.45 -12.14 -2.14
C ALA A 67 -25.29 -11.12 -2.20
N TRP A 68 -24.67 -10.84 -1.06
CA TRP A 68 -23.52 -9.95 -0.97
C TRP A 68 -22.31 -10.48 -1.76
N ILE A 69 -21.96 -11.77 -1.62
CA ILE A 69 -20.85 -12.37 -2.39
C ILE A 69 -21.15 -12.38 -3.90
N SER A 70 -22.38 -12.69 -4.30
CA SER A 70 -22.75 -12.67 -5.73
C SER A 70 -22.71 -11.26 -6.30
N GLY A 71 -23.14 -10.25 -5.54
CA GLY A 71 -23.01 -8.85 -5.90
C GLY A 71 -21.55 -8.44 -6.08
N MET A 72 -20.66 -8.79 -5.15
CA MET A 72 -19.21 -8.50 -5.28
C MET A 72 -18.61 -9.09 -6.56
N LEU A 73 -19.02 -10.28 -6.97
CA LEU A 73 -18.53 -10.93 -8.20
C LEU A 73 -19.01 -10.22 -9.47
N THR A 74 -20.11 -9.49 -9.41
CA THR A 74 -20.68 -8.71 -10.54
C THR A 74 -20.31 -7.22 -10.47
N GLY A 75 -19.53 -6.79 -9.45
CA GLY A 75 -19.15 -5.39 -9.25
C GLY A 75 -20.17 -4.55 -8.49
N ASP A 76 -21.21 -5.17 -7.95
CA ASP A 76 -22.18 -4.54 -7.06
C ASP A 76 -21.73 -4.76 -5.59
N PHE A 77 -21.15 -3.72 -5.00
CA PHE A 77 -20.74 -3.72 -3.59
C PHE A 77 -21.83 -3.22 -2.63
N GLY A 78 -23.04 -3.01 -3.13
CA GLY A 78 -24.17 -2.51 -2.37
C GLY A 78 -24.14 -0.99 -2.16
N ILE A 79 -25.01 -0.52 -1.25
CA ILE A 79 -25.20 0.89 -0.92
C ILE A 79 -24.56 1.19 0.43
N SER A 80 -23.82 2.29 0.51
CA SER A 80 -23.31 2.81 1.78
C SER A 80 -24.44 3.36 2.63
N TYR A 81 -24.63 2.84 3.83
CA TYR A 81 -25.65 3.33 4.75
C TYR A 81 -25.39 4.74 5.27
N THR A 82 -24.14 5.16 5.31
CA THR A 82 -23.72 6.49 5.75
C THR A 82 -23.88 7.55 4.66
N TYR A 83 -23.41 7.23 3.44
CA TYR A 83 -23.37 8.21 2.33
C TYR A 83 -24.56 8.08 1.37
N ARG A 84 -25.35 7.00 1.46
CA ARG A 84 -26.51 6.72 0.60
C ARG A 84 -26.17 6.67 -0.90
N THR A 85 -24.95 6.27 -1.22
CA THR A 85 -24.40 6.14 -2.57
C THR A 85 -23.89 4.73 -2.80
N ASN A 86 -23.73 4.32 -4.05
CA ASN A 86 -23.17 3.04 -4.38
C ASN A 86 -21.71 2.92 -3.88
N VAL A 87 -21.41 1.86 -3.17
CA VAL A 87 -20.05 1.59 -2.69
C VAL A 87 -19.08 1.43 -3.86
N SER A 88 -19.54 0.88 -5.00
CA SER A 88 -18.73 0.74 -6.23
C SER A 88 -18.22 2.09 -6.73
N GLU A 89 -19.05 3.13 -6.74
CA GLU A 89 -18.67 4.48 -7.13
C GLU A 89 -17.65 5.07 -6.15
N MET A 90 -17.93 4.95 -4.83
CA MET A 90 -17.02 5.43 -3.78
C MET A 90 -15.65 4.76 -3.87
N VAL A 91 -15.61 3.46 -4.09
CA VAL A 91 -14.35 2.71 -4.25
C VAL A 91 -13.64 3.14 -5.52
N GLY A 92 -14.38 3.29 -6.63
CA GLY A 92 -13.84 3.77 -7.90
C GLY A 92 -13.16 5.12 -7.76
N ASP A 93 -13.84 6.11 -7.17
CA ASP A 93 -13.33 7.46 -6.98
C ASP A 93 -12.05 7.46 -6.12
N ARG A 94 -12.04 6.66 -5.06
CA ARG A 94 -10.84 6.54 -4.20
C ARG A 94 -9.68 5.82 -4.90
N LEU A 95 -9.95 4.78 -5.68
CA LEU A 95 -8.90 4.08 -6.42
C LEU A 95 -8.19 4.99 -7.44
N TRP A 96 -8.90 5.94 -8.05
CA TRP A 96 -8.32 6.93 -8.97
C TRP A 96 -7.30 7.87 -8.30
N VAL A 97 -7.28 7.94 -6.99
CA VAL A 97 -6.31 8.72 -6.20
C VAL A 97 -5.29 7.80 -5.53
N SER A 98 -5.78 6.82 -4.75
CA SER A 98 -4.92 5.95 -3.92
C SER A 98 -3.98 5.07 -4.74
N LEU A 99 -4.43 4.56 -5.91
CA LEU A 99 -3.59 3.70 -6.74
C LEU A 99 -2.41 4.45 -7.38
N PRO A 100 -2.61 5.61 -8.06
CA PRO A 100 -1.50 6.43 -8.53
C PRO A 100 -0.58 6.89 -7.41
N LEU A 101 -1.11 7.26 -6.24
CA LEU A 101 -0.32 7.65 -5.09
C LEU A 101 0.58 6.50 -4.60
N ALA A 102 0.03 5.29 -4.46
CA ALA A 102 0.79 4.11 -4.05
C ALA A 102 1.89 3.74 -5.06
N ILE A 103 1.58 3.78 -6.36
CA ILE A 103 2.56 3.52 -7.44
C ILE A 103 3.67 4.57 -7.40
N TYR A 104 3.33 5.84 -7.23
CA TYR A 104 4.30 6.94 -7.17
C TYR A 104 5.19 6.81 -5.94
N ALA A 105 4.63 6.54 -4.77
CA ALA A 105 5.38 6.30 -3.55
C ALA A 105 6.30 5.06 -3.66
N LEU A 106 5.81 3.97 -4.28
CA LEU A 106 6.61 2.77 -4.53
C LEU A 106 7.79 3.06 -5.47
N PHE A 107 7.54 3.81 -6.54
CA PHE A 107 8.59 4.23 -7.45
C PHE A 107 9.66 5.07 -6.73
N LEU A 108 9.26 6.11 -6.00
CA LEU A 108 10.18 6.96 -5.24
C LEU A 108 10.97 6.15 -4.20
N SER A 109 10.30 5.27 -3.45
CA SER A 109 10.96 4.44 -2.44
C SER A 109 12.01 3.52 -3.07
N THR A 110 11.69 2.92 -4.22
CA THR A 110 12.61 2.02 -4.95
C THR A 110 13.81 2.78 -5.51
N VAL A 111 13.57 3.94 -6.15
CA VAL A 111 14.64 4.79 -6.71
C VAL A 111 15.60 5.29 -5.63
N ILE A 112 15.12 5.57 -4.43
CA ILE A 112 15.96 5.96 -3.29
C ILE A 112 16.66 4.73 -2.67
N ALA A 113 15.94 3.64 -2.46
CA ALA A 113 16.41 2.49 -1.69
C ALA A 113 17.50 1.70 -2.40
N LEU A 114 17.38 1.47 -3.71
CA LEU A 114 18.36 0.65 -4.42
C LEU A 114 19.76 1.28 -4.41
N PRO A 115 19.96 2.55 -4.82
CA PRO A 115 21.28 3.16 -4.78
C PRO A 115 21.85 3.26 -3.36
N THR A 116 21.03 3.64 -2.38
CA THR A 116 21.47 3.79 -0.99
C THR A 116 21.86 2.46 -0.37
N GLY A 117 21.09 1.39 -0.62
CA GLY A 117 21.38 0.03 -0.15
C GLY A 117 22.65 -0.54 -0.81
N ILE A 118 22.82 -0.35 -2.13
CA ILE A 118 24.03 -0.76 -2.86
C ILE A 118 25.25 -0.01 -2.33
N TYR A 119 25.14 1.30 -2.15
CA TYR A 119 26.22 2.11 -1.59
C TYR A 119 26.63 1.65 -0.19
N ALA A 120 25.67 1.43 0.69
CA ALA A 120 25.91 0.94 2.05
C ALA A 120 26.61 -0.43 2.04
N ALA A 121 26.17 -1.37 1.19
CA ALA A 121 26.82 -2.67 1.05
C ALA A 121 28.25 -2.57 0.51
N ALA A 122 28.49 -1.73 -0.49
CA ALA A 122 29.83 -1.49 -1.05
C ALA A 122 30.79 -0.84 -0.04
N LYS A 123 30.27 -0.08 0.92
CA LYS A 123 31.01 0.59 2.01
C LYS A 123 30.88 -0.12 3.36
N ARG A 124 30.53 -1.41 3.35
CA ARG A 124 30.32 -2.21 4.59
C ARG A 124 31.38 -1.96 5.63
N GLY A 125 30.95 -1.63 6.86
CA GLY A 125 31.82 -1.35 8.00
C GLY A 125 32.56 -0.01 7.96
N LYS A 126 32.28 0.87 6.99
CA LYS A 126 32.85 2.22 6.89
C LYS A 126 31.82 3.27 7.25
N ALA A 127 32.27 4.53 7.40
CA ALA A 127 31.38 5.67 7.73
C ALA A 127 30.15 5.78 6.82
N GLY A 128 30.30 5.54 5.50
CA GLY A 128 29.17 5.59 4.57
C GLY A 128 28.10 4.52 4.82
N ASP A 129 28.49 3.34 5.29
CA ASP A 129 27.55 2.30 5.73
C ASP A 129 26.79 2.75 6.99
N PHE A 130 27.54 3.25 7.98
CA PHE A 130 26.96 3.72 9.23
C PHE A 130 25.98 4.89 9.03
N THR A 131 26.31 5.86 8.17
CA THR A 131 25.40 6.99 7.86
C THR A 131 24.09 6.52 7.21
N VAL A 132 24.13 5.60 6.26
CA VAL A 132 22.92 5.06 5.63
C VAL A 132 22.08 4.28 6.67
N ILE A 133 22.70 3.42 7.48
CA ILE A 133 21.98 2.68 8.53
C ILE A 133 21.31 3.65 9.50
N SER A 134 22.03 4.67 9.99
CA SER A 134 21.47 5.67 10.92
C SER A 134 20.33 6.46 10.28
N ALA A 135 20.49 6.91 9.03
CA ALA A 135 19.43 7.61 8.30
C ALA A 135 18.18 6.73 8.10
N THR A 136 18.36 5.44 7.80
CA THR A 136 17.23 4.51 7.68
C THR A 136 16.52 4.28 9.01
N GLN A 137 17.23 4.23 10.13
CA GLN A 137 16.60 4.11 11.46
C GLN A 137 15.72 5.33 11.78
N ILE A 138 16.21 6.53 11.48
CA ILE A 138 15.44 7.77 11.63
C ILE A 138 14.20 7.73 10.72
N GLY A 139 14.38 7.35 9.45
CA GLY A 139 13.27 7.29 8.48
C GLY A 139 12.16 6.30 8.87
N ILE A 140 12.50 5.19 9.54
CA ILE A 140 11.51 4.22 10.04
C ILE A 140 10.83 4.71 11.33
N ALA A 141 11.53 5.46 12.17
CA ALA A 141 11.00 5.93 13.45
C ALA A 141 9.98 7.06 13.30
N ILE A 142 9.99 7.78 12.19
CA ILE A 142 9.10 8.91 11.95
C ILE A 142 7.73 8.42 11.46
N PRO A 143 6.61 8.76 12.15
CA PRO A 143 5.27 8.42 11.66
C PRO A 143 4.96 9.14 10.35
N ASN A 144 4.44 8.41 9.34
CA ASN A 144 4.16 8.94 8.00
C ASN A 144 3.29 10.19 8.02
N PHE A 145 2.20 10.18 8.81
CA PHE A 145 1.27 11.30 8.90
C PHE A 145 1.94 12.55 9.47
N TRP A 146 2.79 12.39 10.49
CA TRP A 146 3.52 13.51 11.09
C TRP A 146 4.52 14.11 10.09
N PHE A 147 5.23 13.25 9.36
CA PHE A 147 6.14 13.71 8.30
C PHE A 147 5.38 14.41 7.17
N ALA A 148 4.19 13.91 6.77
CA ALA A 148 3.33 14.57 5.80
C ALA A 148 2.94 15.99 6.24
N ILE A 149 2.55 16.16 7.51
CA ILE A 149 2.20 17.48 8.07
C ILE A 149 3.40 18.45 7.97
N ILE A 150 4.61 17.98 8.30
CA ILE A 150 5.83 18.81 8.19
C ILE A 150 6.09 19.20 6.73
N LEU A 151 5.98 18.25 5.79
CA LEU A 151 6.18 18.53 4.37
C LEU A 151 5.17 19.57 3.86
N VAL A 152 3.89 19.43 4.19
CA VAL A 152 2.87 20.41 3.83
C VAL A 152 3.18 21.76 4.47
N GLY A 153 3.52 21.81 5.75
CA GLY A 153 3.87 23.04 6.46
C GLY A 153 5.02 23.81 5.79
N ILE A 154 6.07 23.08 5.38
CA ILE A 154 7.23 23.71 4.75
C ILE A 154 6.99 24.02 3.27
N PHE A 155 6.60 23.03 2.48
CA PHE A 155 6.62 23.14 1.02
C PHE A 155 5.32 23.70 0.43
N ALA A 156 4.17 23.53 1.11
CA ALA A 156 2.91 24.05 0.64
C ALA A 156 2.56 25.40 1.30
N ILE A 157 2.70 25.52 2.64
CA ILE A 157 2.27 26.73 3.35
C ILE A 157 3.37 27.80 3.31
N LYS A 158 4.61 27.45 3.69
CA LYS A 158 5.70 28.43 3.82
C LYS A 158 6.36 28.79 2.48
N LEU A 159 6.68 27.79 1.66
CA LEU A 159 7.36 27.97 0.37
C LEU A 159 6.40 28.12 -0.81
N GLN A 160 5.15 27.67 -0.65
CA GLN A 160 4.09 27.73 -1.69
C GLN A 160 4.50 27.05 -3.01
N TRP A 161 5.34 26.00 -2.93
CA TRP A 161 5.77 25.24 -4.11
C TRP A 161 4.74 24.20 -4.53
N PHE A 162 3.90 23.72 -3.58
CA PHE A 162 2.88 22.71 -3.79
C PHE A 162 1.55 23.19 -3.20
N SER A 163 0.44 22.56 -3.64
CA SER A 163 -0.87 22.81 -3.05
C SER A 163 -0.92 22.29 -1.60
N ALA A 164 -1.56 23.05 -0.71
CA ALA A 164 -1.72 22.70 0.70
C ALA A 164 -2.88 21.71 0.94
N GLY A 165 -3.74 21.43 -0.02
CA GLY A 165 -4.94 20.64 0.20
C GLY A 165 -5.40 19.85 -1.00
N GLY A 166 -5.78 18.61 -0.75
CA GLY A 166 -6.54 17.75 -1.61
C GLY A 166 -5.89 17.38 -2.94
N PHE A 167 -6.40 16.35 -3.55
CA PHE A 167 -6.06 15.98 -4.92
C PHE A 167 -6.75 16.94 -5.90
N SER A 168 -5.98 17.60 -6.77
CA SER A 168 -6.50 18.60 -7.73
C SER A 168 -7.35 18.00 -8.87
N GLY A 169 -7.42 16.68 -8.95
CA GLY A 169 -8.11 15.97 -10.04
C GLY A 169 -7.25 15.82 -11.30
N TRP A 170 -7.48 14.74 -12.03
CA TRP A 170 -6.83 14.49 -13.32
C TRP A 170 -7.38 15.36 -14.45
N GLN A 171 -8.55 15.98 -14.23
CA GLN A 171 -9.24 16.84 -15.21
C GLN A 171 -8.48 18.16 -15.46
N ASN A 172 -7.73 18.63 -14.48
CA ASN A 172 -6.91 19.85 -14.60
C ASN A 172 -5.57 19.61 -15.30
N GLY A 173 -5.28 18.36 -15.66
CA GLY A 173 -4.05 17.95 -16.33
C GLY A 173 -3.23 16.95 -15.52
N MET A 174 -2.45 16.13 -16.22
CA MET A 174 -1.63 15.09 -15.60
C MET A 174 -0.56 15.68 -14.66
N LEU A 175 0.03 16.82 -15.02
CA LEU A 175 1.05 17.49 -14.20
C LEU A 175 0.49 18.00 -12.89
N ASP A 176 -0.70 18.60 -12.91
CA ASP A 176 -1.37 19.09 -11.70
C ASP A 176 -1.75 17.92 -10.76
N GLY A 177 -2.23 16.80 -11.32
CA GLY A 177 -2.48 15.59 -10.56
C GLY A 177 -1.21 15.04 -9.90
N ILE A 178 -0.11 14.91 -10.64
CA ILE A 178 1.17 14.42 -10.10
C ILE A 178 1.72 15.38 -9.03
N THR A 179 1.70 16.69 -9.27
CA THR A 179 2.22 17.67 -8.31
C THR A 179 1.44 17.65 -7.00
N SER A 180 0.11 17.51 -7.05
CA SER A 180 -0.73 17.39 -5.84
C SER A 180 -0.46 16.11 -5.05
N LEU A 181 -0.05 15.01 -5.71
CA LEU A 181 0.33 13.75 -5.07
C LEU A 181 1.78 13.72 -4.58
N THR A 182 2.63 14.70 -4.93
CA THR A 182 4.07 14.64 -4.66
C THR A 182 4.40 14.64 -3.16
N LEU A 183 3.85 15.54 -2.36
CA LEU A 183 4.11 15.59 -0.92
C LEU A 183 3.59 14.33 -0.20
N PRO A 184 2.34 13.88 -0.44
CA PRO A 184 1.86 12.58 0.05
C PRO A 184 2.74 11.40 -0.36
N ALA A 185 3.17 11.35 -1.62
CA ALA A 185 4.02 10.28 -2.13
C ALA A 185 5.39 10.25 -1.43
N ILE A 186 6.02 11.39 -1.18
CA ILE A 186 7.29 11.50 -0.45
C ILE A 186 7.10 11.03 1.00
N ALA A 187 5.99 11.42 1.64
CA ALA A 187 5.70 11.02 3.02
C ALA A 187 5.54 9.51 3.16
N LEU A 188 4.88 8.87 2.20
CA LEU A 188 4.73 7.41 2.16
C LEU A 188 6.02 6.70 1.74
N ALA A 189 6.78 7.28 0.81
CA ALA A 189 7.97 6.65 0.24
C ALA A 189 9.14 6.57 1.22
N LEU A 190 9.34 7.56 2.09
CA LEU A 190 10.55 7.65 2.92
C LEU A 190 10.75 6.46 3.86
N PRO A 191 9.76 6.04 4.68
CA PRO A 191 9.90 4.86 5.52
C PRO A 191 10.06 3.58 4.72
N GLN A 192 9.37 3.47 3.57
CA GLN A 192 9.49 2.31 2.69
C GLN A 192 10.87 2.23 2.03
N ALA A 193 11.43 3.37 1.63
CA ALA A 193 12.80 3.46 1.13
C ALA A 193 13.81 3.04 2.19
N ALA A 194 13.61 3.43 3.44
CA ALA A 194 14.47 3.06 4.55
C ALA A 194 14.48 1.54 4.78
N ILE A 195 13.32 0.90 4.79
CA ILE A 195 13.18 -0.57 4.92
C ILE A 195 13.84 -1.27 3.74
N LEU A 196 13.50 -0.86 2.51
CA LEU A 196 13.97 -1.49 1.28
C LEU A 196 15.50 -1.33 1.11
N SER A 197 16.06 -0.18 1.50
CA SER A 197 17.52 0.07 1.50
C SER A 197 18.26 -0.92 2.40
N ARG A 198 17.74 -1.20 3.59
CA ARG A 198 18.32 -2.20 4.51
C ARG A 198 18.27 -3.61 3.94
N ILE A 199 17.16 -3.96 3.31
CA ILE A 199 16.99 -5.28 2.68
C ILE A 199 17.95 -5.41 1.49
N MET A 200 18.03 -4.39 0.63
CA MET A 200 18.98 -4.36 -0.48
C MET A 200 20.45 -4.51 0.00
N ARG A 201 20.81 -3.77 1.06
CA ARG A 201 22.12 -3.85 1.68
C ARG A 201 22.42 -5.27 2.17
N SER A 202 21.49 -5.87 2.92
CA SER A 202 21.67 -7.21 3.50
C SER A 202 21.78 -8.28 2.42
N ALA A 203 20.90 -8.26 1.43
CA ALA A 203 20.90 -9.18 0.31
C ALA A 203 22.19 -9.08 -0.53
N LEU A 204 22.67 -7.84 -0.75
CA LEU A 204 23.92 -7.65 -1.50
C LEU A 204 25.15 -8.11 -0.70
N ILE A 205 25.20 -7.88 0.61
CA ILE A 205 26.29 -8.36 1.47
C ILE A 205 26.34 -9.89 1.49
N GLU A 206 25.19 -10.57 1.60
CA GLU A 206 25.09 -12.02 1.54
C GLU A 206 25.59 -12.55 0.19
N THR A 207 25.06 -12.01 -0.90
CA THR A 207 25.48 -12.39 -2.25
C THR A 207 26.97 -12.17 -2.50
N LEU A 208 27.56 -11.09 -1.98
CA LEU A 208 29.00 -10.81 -2.10
C LEU A 208 29.89 -11.81 -1.34
N GLY A 209 29.31 -12.62 -0.44
CA GLY A 209 29.98 -13.71 0.27
C GLY A 209 30.07 -15.02 -0.50
N GLU A 210 29.31 -15.17 -1.59
CA GLU A 210 29.21 -16.40 -2.38
C GLU A 210 30.49 -16.77 -3.14
N ASP A 211 30.73 -18.08 -3.35
CA ASP A 211 31.96 -18.58 -3.99
C ASP A 211 32.13 -18.14 -5.44
N TYR A 212 31.02 -18.00 -6.20
CA TYR A 212 31.12 -17.49 -7.57
C TYR A 212 31.58 -16.03 -7.63
N ILE A 213 31.30 -15.26 -6.60
CA ILE A 213 31.81 -13.88 -6.46
C ILE A 213 33.31 -13.88 -6.15
N ARG A 214 33.80 -14.83 -5.32
CA ARG A 214 35.25 -15.01 -5.07
C ARG A 214 35.94 -15.36 -6.35
N THR A 215 35.36 -16.25 -7.15
CA THR A 215 35.90 -16.64 -8.47
C THR A 215 35.97 -15.43 -9.42
N ALA A 216 34.95 -14.60 -9.47
CA ALA A 216 34.91 -13.38 -10.30
C ALA A 216 36.05 -12.42 -9.91
N ARG A 217 36.27 -12.22 -8.60
CA ARG A 217 37.39 -11.40 -8.09
C ARG A 217 38.75 -11.99 -8.40
N ALA A 218 38.90 -13.31 -8.27
CA ALA A 218 40.15 -14.02 -8.62
C ALA A 218 40.50 -13.87 -10.11
N LYS A 219 39.52 -13.68 -11.00
CA LYS A 219 39.69 -13.36 -12.41
C LYS A 219 40.02 -11.87 -12.68
N GLY A 220 40.23 -11.06 -11.64
CA GLY A 220 40.68 -9.67 -11.77
C GLY A 220 39.56 -8.63 -11.87
N LEU A 221 38.29 -9.01 -11.67
CA LEU A 221 37.22 -8.00 -11.67
C LEU A 221 37.32 -7.09 -10.44
N SER A 222 37.16 -5.80 -10.67
CA SER A 222 37.06 -4.80 -9.60
C SER A 222 35.79 -5.01 -8.75
N SER A 223 35.79 -4.51 -7.53
CA SER A 223 34.62 -4.61 -6.63
C SER A 223 33.34 -4.07 -7.28
N TRP A 224 33.43 -2.98 -8.03
CA TRP A 224 32.28 -2.36 -8.69
C TRP A 224 31.75 -3.19 -9.85
N GLN A 225 32.64 -3.71 -10.69
CA GLN A 225 32.27 -4.64 -11.76
C GLN A 225 31.64 -5.92 -11.20
N THR A 226 32.16 -6.44 -10.10
CA THR A 226 31.63 -7.64 -9.44
C THR A 226 30.21 -7.38 -8.91
N ILE A 227 29.94 -6.21 -8.32
CA ILE A 227 28.60 -5.84 -7.85
C ILE A 227 27.61 -5.81 -9.01
N TRP A 228 27.88 -5.04 -10.04
CA TRP A 228 26.94 -4.81 -11.13
C TRP A 228 26.76 -6.01 -12.06
N ALA A 229 27.82 -6.69 -12.41
CA ALA A 229 27.77 -7.81 -13.36
C ALA A 229 27.31 -9.14 -12.74
N HIS A 230 27.58 -9.36 -11.44
CA HIS A 230 27.40 -10.67 -10.84
C HIS A 230 26.52 -10.67 -9.58
N ALA A 231 26.72 -9.74 -8.64
CA ALA A 231 26.05 -9.80 -7.35
C ALA A 231 24.62 -9.23 -7.40
N LEU A 232 24.42 -8.12 -8.08
CA LEU A 232 23.15 -7.36 -8.05
C LEU A 232 21.96 -8.19 -8.54
N ARG A 233 22.15 -8.98 -9.60
CA ARG A 233 21.09 -9.81 -10.18
C ARG A 233 20.49 -10.78 -9.16
N ASN A 234 21.32 -11.41 -8.34
CA ASN A 234 20.86 -12.37 -7.33
C ASN A 234 20.37 -11.65 -6.08
N ALA A 235 21.00 -10.55 -5.69
CA ALA A 235 20.58 -9.73 -4.57
C ALA A 235 19.20 -9.05 -4.78
N LEU A 236 18.78 -8.83 -6.03
CA LEU A 236 17.46 -8.27 -6.34
C LEU A 236 16.31 -9.25 -6.10
N ILE A 237 16.52 -10.55 -6.04
CA ILE A 237 15.44 -11.53 -5.89
C ILE A 237 14.63 -11.30 -4.60
N PRO A 238 15.22 -11.28 -3.40
CA PRO A 238 14.48 -10.96 -2.18
C PRO A 238 13.93 -9.52 -2.17
N VAL A 239 14.63 -8.58 -2.79
CA VAL A 239 14.22 -7.18 -2.88
C VAL A 239 12.93 -7.02 -3.67
N LEU A 240 12.80 -7.68 -4.83
CA LEU A 240 11.57 -7.67 -5.64
C LEU A 240 10.38 -8.26 -4.90
N THR A 241 10.59 -9.29 -4.07
CA THR A 241 9.54 -9.84 -3.22
C THR A 241 9.02 -8.80 -2.23
N ILE A 242 9.93 -8.07 -1.60
CA ILE A 242 9.57 -7.02 -0.65
C ILE A 242 8.90 -5.83 -1.33
N ILE A 243 9.34 -5.43 -2.53
CA ILE A 243 8.67 -4.40 -3.33
C ILE A 243 7.20 -4.76 -3.56
N GLY A 244 6.91 -6.03 -3.91
CA GLY A 244 5.53 -6.50 -4.06
C GLY A 244 4.71 -6.43 -2.78
N LEU A 245 5.29 -6.76 -1.63
CA LEU A 245 4.63 -6.64 -0.33
C LEU A 245 4.42 -5.17 0.08
N GLN A 246 5.40 -4.31 -0.17
CA GLN A 246 5.30 -2.87 0.12
C GLN A 246 4.15 -2.19 -0.62
N PHE A 247 3.82 -2.64 -1.82
CA PHE A 247 2.68 -2.10 -2.56
C PHE A 247 1.37 -2.22 -1.78
N SER A 248 1.13 -3.36 -1.13
CA SER A 248 -0.06 -3.54 -0.29
C SER A 248 -0.07 -2.61 0.93
N PHE A 249 1.09 -2.41 1.56
CA PHE A 249 1.23 -1.47 2.69
C PHE A 249 1.03 0.00 2.25
N LEU A 250 1.50 0.36 1.06
CA LEU A 250 1.33 1.70 0.51
C LEU A 250 -0.13 2.00 0.18
N LEU A 251 -0.87 1.03 -0.38
CA LEU A 251 -2.31 1.17 -0.61
C LEU A 251 -3.08 1.38 0.70
N ALA A 252 -2.76 0.61 1.75
CA ALA A 252 -3.37 0.80 3.05
C ALA A 252 -2.98 2.13 3.71
N GLY A 253 -1.72 2.57 3.52
CA GLY A 253 -1.20 3.83 4.06
C GLY A 253 -1.73 5.07 3.35
N ALA A 254 -2.09 4.97 2.07
CA ALA A 254 -2.65 6.07 1.29
C ALA A 254 -3.92 6.65 1.95
N ILE A 255 -4.79 5.80 2.48
CA ILE A 255 -6.04 6.20 3.15
C ILE A 255 -5.79 7.14 4.35
N ILE A 256 -4.63 7.01 5.02
CA ILE A 256 -4.31 7.83 6.19
C ILE A 256 -3.75 9.20 5.78
N ILE A 257 -3.17 9.30 4.59
CA ILE A 257 -2.44 10.48 4.12
C ILE A 257 -3.30 11.35 3.17
N GLU A 258 -4.26 10.74 2.47
CA GLU A 258 -5.29 11.44 1.68
C GLU A 258 -6.26 12.24 2.55
#